data_a8dbe047127e8cb8661350bea8a467f8
#
_entry.id   a8dbe047127e8cb8661350bea8a467f8
#
_cell.length_a   1.000
_cell.length_b   1.000
_cell.length_c   1.000
_cell.angle_alpha   90.00
_cell.angle_beta   90.00
_cell.angle_gamma   90.00
#
_symmetry.space_group_name_H-M   'P 1'
#
loop_
_entity.id
_entity.type
_entity.pdbx_description
1 polymer ?
#
loop_
_entity_poly.entity_id
_entity_poly.type
_entity_poly.pdbx_seq_one_letter_code
_entity_poly.pdbx_strand_id
1 'polypeptide(L)'
;MADLLLNAPIQYEPLRQNRFILRFPSDLGIQEWWVATAQRPKINISKEEIPFINTSTYVAGRYTWSALQITLRDPIGPSASQAVMEWVRLHAESVTGRMGYAAGYMRDLELEMLDPTGTVVSKWILKNCMLGDNTDFGSLAYNTSALAEITLSIQPQYCILCY
;
A
#
# COMPACT_ATOMS: atom_id res chain seq x y z
N MET A 1 26.27 13.26 31.07
CA MET A 1 25.55 12.12 30.48
C MET A 1 24.13 11.93 31.01
N ALA A 2 23.86 12.29 32.25
CA ALA A 2 22.51 12.25 32.84
C ALA A 2 21.51 13.22 32.14
N ASP A 3 22.00 14.34 31.64
CA ASP A 3 21.15 15.37 31.01
C ASP A 3 20.57 14.97 29.67
N LEU A 4 21.17 14.03 28.97
CA LEU A 4 20.68 13.52 27.70
C LEU A 4 19.36 12.71 27.81
N LEU A 5 19.19 12.01 28.93
CA LEU A 5 17.97 11.26 29.22
C LEU A 5 16.85 12.17 29.78
N LEU A 6 17.24 13.24 30.49
CA LEU A 6 16.32 14.23 31.06
C LEU A 6 15.74 15.17 29.97
N ASN A 7 16.43 15.32 28.84
CA ASN A 7 16.00 16.15 27.73
C ASN A 7 15.14 15.38 26.72
N ALA A 8 14.89 14.08 26.90
CA ALA A 8 13.92 13.37 26.09
C ALA A 8 12.52 13.94 26.34
N PRO A 9 11.78 14.32 25.29
CA PRO A 9 10.44 14.89 25.49
C PRO A 9 9.52 13.85 26.15
N ILE A 10 9.04 14.17 27.34
CA ILE A 10 8.15 13.28 28.13
C ILE A 10 6.83 12.98 27.37
N GLN A 11 6.45 13.88 26.47
CA GLN A 11 5.20 13.78 25.71
C GLN A 11 5.40 13.16 24.31
N TYR A 12 6.53 12.52 24.05
CA TYR A 12 6.80 11.85 22.79
C TYR A 12 6.03 10.53 22.70
N GLU A 13 5.01 10.49 21.84
CA GLU A 13 4.29 9.26 21.51
C GLU A 13 4.59 8.88 20.06
N PRO A 14 5.31 7.78 19.81
CA PRO A 14 5.61 7.35 18.46
C PRO A 14 4.39 6.73 17.78
N LEU A 15 4.32 6.85 16.44
CA LEU A 15 3.36 6.10 15.65
C LEU A 15 3.64 4.60 15.77
N ARG A 16 2.59 3.82 15.96
CA ARG A 16 2.66 2.36 16.06
C ARG A 16 2.27 1.71 14.74
N GLN A 17 2.99 0.66 14.36
CA GLN A 17 2.73 -0.07 13.11
C GLN A 17 1.38 -0.79 13.09
N ASN A 18 0.84 -1.13 14.24
CA ASN A 18 -0.44 -1.86 14.34
C ASN A 18 -1.67 -0.94 14.39
N ARG A 19 -1.48 0.38 14.33
CA ARG A 19 -2.57 1.37 14.38
C ARG A 19 -2.72 2.02 13.02
N PHE A 20 -3.33 1.30 12.09
CA PHE A 20 -3.59 1.80 10.74
C PHE A 20 -4.91 1.28 10.21
N ILE A 21 -5.48 1.99 9.25
CA ILE A 21 -6.62 1.56 8.46
C ILE A 21 -6.29 1.83 7.00
N LEU A 22 -6.48 0.82 6.16
CA LEU A 22 -6.41 0.96 4.71
C LEU A 22 -7.83 0.89 4.16
N ARG A 23 -8.28 1.98 3.55
CA ARG A 23 -9.62 2.09 2.99
C ARG A 23 -9.61 1.87 1.50
N PHE A 24 -10.47 0.98 1.06
CA PHE A 24 -10.78 0.75 -0.34
C PHE A 24 -12.10 1.44 -0.71
N PRO A 25 -12.29 1.84 -1.97
CA PRO A 25 -13.60 2.29 -2.43
C PRO A 25 -14.66 1.22 -2.23
N SER A 26 -15.87 1.63 -1.91
CA SER A 26 -16.98 0.72 -1.63
C SER A 26 -17.39 -0.17 -2.81
N ASP A 27 -17.14 0.27 -4.04
CA ASP A 27 -17.43 -0.48 -5.26
C ASP A 27 -16.55 -1.73 -5.46
N LEU A 28 -15.37 -1.77 -4.84
CA LEU A 28 -14.52 -2.95 -4.87
C LEU A 28 -14.98 -4.08 -3.93
N GLY A 29 -15.75 -3.75 -2.91
CA GLY A 29 -16.23 -4.74 -1.94
C GLY A 29 -15.16 -5.30 -1.01
N ILE A 30 -13.95 -4.73 -0.99
CA ILE A 30 -12.87 -5.14 -0.11
C ILE A 30 -13.06 -4.45 1.24
N GLN A 31 -13.17 -5.26 2.30
CA GLN A 31 -13.39 -4.77 3.66
C GLN A 31 -12.07 -4.39 4.33
N GLU A 32 -12.09 -3.30 5.09
CA GLU A 32 -10.89 -2.78 5.78
C GLU A 32 -10.30 -3.77 6.77
N TRP A 33 -11.14 -4.54 7.47
CA TRP A 33 -10.72 -5.50 8.48
C TRP A 33 -10.08 -6.78 7.93
N TRP A 34 -10.14 -7.01 6.59
CA TRP A 34 -9.40 -8.10 5.96
C TRP A 34 -7.90 -7.82 5.84
N VAL A 35 -7.50 -6.57 5.89
CA VAL A 35 -6.10 -6.16 5.73
C VAL A 35 -5.27 -6.68 6.91
N ALA A 36 -4.31 -7.53 6.62
CA ALA A 36 -3.35 -8.02 7.60
C ALA A 36 -2.11 -7.13 7.67
N THR A 37 -1.57 -6.78 6.52
CA THR A 37 -0.40 -5.92 6.41
C THR A 37 -0.57 -4.94 5.25
N ALA A 38 0.02 -3.76 5.39
CA ALA A 38 0.09 -2.77 4.35
C ALA A 38 1.43 -2.03 4.42
N GLN A 39 1.99 -1.69 3.29
CA GLN A 39 3.19 -0.87 3.21
C GLN A 39 2.82 0.60 3.05
N ARG A 40 3.62 1.47 3.67
CA ARG A 40 3.53 2.90 3.39
C ARG A 40 4.13 3.22 2.01
N PRO A 41 3.67 4.29 1.36
CA PRO A 41 4.18 4.67 0.05
C PRO A 41 5.70 4.89 0.05
N LYS A 42 6.33 4.44 -1.02
CA LYS A 42 7.77 4.60 -1.24
C LYS A 42 8.01 5.34 -2.55
N ILE A 43 8.68 6.47 -2.44
CA ILE A 43 9.11 7.26 -3.60
C ILE A 43 10.56 6.92 -3.95
N ASN A 44 10.84 6.87 -5.23
CA ASN A 44 12.17 6.66 -5.79
C ASN A 44 12.52 7.83 -6.70
N ILE A 45 13.52 8.61 -6.30
CA ILE A 45 14.00 9.77 -7.06
C ILE A 45 15.33 9.40 -7.68
N SER A 46 15.41 9.38 -9.01
CA SER A 46 16.66 9.16 -9.70
C SER A 46 17.57 10.38 -9.54
N LYS A 47 18.86 10.15 -9.50
CA LYS A 47 19.87 11.20 -9.44
C LYS A 47 20.66 11.24 -10.74
N GLU A 48 20.86 12.44 -11.26
CA GLU A 48 21.72 12.69 -12.41
C GLU A 48 23.05 13.24 -11.93
N GLU A 49 24.12 12.63 -12.35
CA GLU A 49 25.47 13.05 -12.00
C GLU A 49 25.99 14.11 -12.97
N ILE A 50 26.50 15.20 -12.45
CA ILE A 50 27.18 16.23 -13.22
C ILE A 50 28.67 16.19 -12.83
N PRO A 51 29.55 15.59 -13.66
CA PRO A 51 30.96 15.51 -13.37
C PRO A 51 31.67 16.86 -13.62
N PHE A 52 32.64 17.19 -12.78
CA PHE A 52 33.51 18.33 -12.97
C PHE A 52 34.91 18.01 -12.46
N ILE A 53 35.88 17.96 -13.36
CA ILE A 53 37.30 17.62 -13.10
C ILE A 53 37.40 16.30 -12.29
N ASN A 54 37.78 16.36 -11.01
CA ASN A 54 37.94 15.22 -10.11
C ASN A 54 36.77 15.07 -9.10
N THR A 55 35.67 15.78 -9.30
CA THR A 55 34.52 15.79 -8.43
C THR A 55 33.24 15.71 -9.26
N SER A 56 32.16 15.40 -8.60
CA SER A 56 30.84 15.39 -9.20
C SER A 56 29.80 15.94 -8.24
N THR A 57 28.74 16.50 -8.81
CA THR A 57 27.54 16.89 -8.07
C THR A 57 26.33 16.14 -8.61
N TYR A 58 25.27 16.08 -7.83
CA TYR A 58 24.06 15.33 -8.20
C TYR A 58 22.86 16.27 -8.19
N VAL A 59 22.01 16.10 -9.19
CA VAL A 59 20.69 16.76 -9.27
C VAL A 59 19.60 15.71 -9.36
N ALA A 60 18.40 16.06 -8.94
CA ALA A 60 17.25 15.15 -9.02
C ALA A 60 16.83 14.96 -10.48
N GLY A 61 16.68 13.70 -10.88
CA GLY A 61 16.09 13.29 -12.13
C GLY A 61 14.60 13.03 -12.01
N ARG A 62 14.11 12.00 -12.72
CA ARG A 62 12.70 11.57 -12.62
C ARG A 62 12.43 10.86 -11.31
N TYR A 63 11.20 11.00 -10.83
CA TYR A 63 10.73 10.24 -9.67
C TYR A 63 9.64 9.26 -10.07
N THR A 64 9.57 8.16 -9.34
CA THR A 64 8.54 7.14 -9.49
C THR A 64 8.07 6.68 -8.12
N TRP A 65 6.81 6.27 -8.02
CA TRP A 65 6.27 5.62 -6.85
C TRP A 65 6.35 4.13 -7.02
N SER A 66 6.86 3.43 -6.03
CA SER A 66 6.99 1.98 -6.05
C SER A 66 5.65 1.32 -5.75
N ALA A 67 5.46 0.11 -6.27
CA ALA A 67 4.32 -0.71 -5.91
C ALA A 67 4.31 -1.02 -4.41
N LEU A 68 3.12 -1.03 -3.82
CA LEU A 68 2.90 -1.38 -2.43
C LEU A 68 2.40 -2.81 -2.32
N GLN A 69 2.96 -3.55 -1.37
CA GLN A 69 2.48 -4.89 -1.03
C GLN A 69 1.44 -4.78 0.08
N ILE A 70 0.29 -5.38 -0.14
CA ILE A 70 -0.81 -5.44 0.82
C ILE A 70 -1.23 -6.89 0.96
N THR A 71 -1.32 -7.37 2.18
CA THR A 71 -1.78 -8.73 2.47
C THR A 71 -3.18 -8.69 3.05
N LEU A 72 -4.09 -9.44 2.45
CA LEU A 72 -5.47 -9.63 2.91
C LEU A 72 -5.64 -11.03 3.47
N ARG A 73 -6.42 -11.15 4.54
CA ARG A 73 -6.93 -12.44 5.02
C ARG A 73 -8.17 -12.81 4.21
N ASP A 74 -8.28 -14.06 3.80
CA ASP A 74 -9.42 -14.55 3.01
C ASP A 74 -10.44 -15.25 3.92
N PRO A 75 -11.53 -14.57 4.32
CA PRO A 75 -12.58 -15.20 5.11
C PRO A 75 -13.45 -16.14 4.25
N ILE A 76 -14.14 -17.08 4.90
CA ILE A 76 -15.06 -18.00 4.22
C ILE A 76 -16.20 -17.23 3.53
N GLY A 77 -16.72 -16.23 4.20
CA GLY A 77 -17.77 -15.38 3.65
C GLY A 77 -17.92 -14.06 4.41
N PRO A 78 -17.99 -12.93 3.69
CA PRO A 78 -17.82 -12.76 2.23
C PRO A 78 -16.38 -13.04 1.79
N SER A 79 -16.19 -13.57 0.57
CA SER A 79 -14.87 -13.97 0.08
C SER A 79 -14.05 -12.79 -0.41
N ALA A 80 -12.85 -12.63 0.16
CA ALA A 80 -11.89 -11.62 -0.32
C ALA A 80 -11.35 -11.99 -1.71
N SER A 81 -11.20 -13.28 -2.00
CA SER A 81 -10.80 -13.76 -3.33
C SER A 81 -11.76 -13.30 -4.43
N GLN A 82 -13.06 -13.34 -4.18
CA GLN A 82 -14.06 -12.86 -5.13
C GLN A 82 -13.94 -11.35 -5.35
N ALA A 83 -13.82 -10.57 -4.28
CA ALA A 83 -13.70 -9.12 -4.37
C ALA A 83 -12.44 -8.70 -5.15
N VAL A 84 -11.32 -9.35 -4.87
CA VAL A 84 -10.06 -9.11 -5.60
C VAL A 84 -10.20 -9.53 -7.06
N MET A 85 -10.84 -10.67 -7.33
CA MET A 85 -11.02 -11.17 -8.70
C MET A 85 -11.96 -10.28 -9.51
N GLU A 86 -12.96 -9.67 -8.90
CA GLU A 86 -13.78 -8.65 -9.58
C GLU A 86 -12.95 -7.43 -9.99
N TRP A 87 -12.05 -6.99 -9.15
CA TRP A 87 -11.13 -5.91 -9.53
C TRP A 87 -10.18 -6.33 -10.64
N VAL A 88 -9.66 -7.56 -10.62
CA VAL A 88 -8.84 -8.13 -11.69
C VAL A 88 -9.62 -8.16 -13.02
N ARG A 89 -10.89 -8.51 -12.99
CA ARG A 89 -11.75 -8.54 -14.20
C ARG A 89 -11.94 -7.15 -14.82
N LEU A 90 -11.92 -6.09 -14.01
CA LEU A 90 -11.93 -4.72 -14.53
C LEU A 90 -10.67 -4.40 -15.34
N HIS A 91 -9.53 -5.02 -14.98
CA HIS A 91 -8.28 -4.89 -15.74
C HIS A 91 -8.26 -5.79 -16.96
N ALA A 92 -8.53 -7.08 -16.74
CA ALA A 92 -8.46 -8.10 -17.77
C ALA A 92 -9.41 -9.25 -17.46
N GLU A 93 -10.21 -9.63 -18.44
CA GLU A 93 -11.09 -10.78 -18.33
C GLU A 93 -10.39 -12.03 -18.86
N SER A 94 -10.28 -13.06 -18.02
CA SER A 94 -9.52 -14.29 -18.34
C SER A 94 -10.16 -15.11 -19.46
N VAL A 95 -11.48 -15.10 -19.55
CA VAL A 95 -12.22 -15.95 -20.52
C VAL A 95 -12.15 -15.38 -21.92
N THR A 96 -12.37 -14.07 -22.07
CA THR A 96 -12.45 -13.41 -23.39
C THR A 96 -11.15 -12.73 -23.81
N GLY A 97 -10.21 -12.54 -22.87
CA GLY A 97 -8.98 -11.80 -23.12
C GLY A 97 -9.17 -10.29 -23.28
N ARG A 98 -10.34 -9.77 -22.93
CA ARG A 98 -10.59 -8.33 -23.00
C ARG A 98 -9.82 -7.59 -21.93
N MET A 99 -9.28 -6.42 -22.29
CA MET A 99 -8.68 -5.48 -21.38
C MET A 99 -9.64 -4.31 -21.14
N GLY A 100 -9.68 -3.82 -19.88
CA GLY A 100 -10.50 -2.67 -19.52
C GLY A 100 -9.80 -1.33 -19.79
N TYR A 101 -10.59 -0.27 -19.82
CA TYR A 101 -10.04 1.08 -19.84
C TYR A 101 -9.51 1.49 -18.47
N ALA A 102 -8.45 2.31 -18.42
CA ALA A 102 -7.83 2.79 -17.20
C ALA A 102 -8.84 3.47 -16.26
N ALA A 103 -9.74 4.29 -16.79
CA ALA A 103 -10.80 4.92 -16.02
C ALA A 103 -11.75 3.91 -15.34
N GLY A 104 -11.85 2.71 -15.87
CA GLY A 104 -12.71 1.65 -15.32
C GLY A 104 -12.08 0.89 -14.15
N TYR A 105 -10.77 0.71 -14.13
CA TYR A 105 -10.11 -0.11 -13.11
C TYR A 105 -9.29 0.69 -12.10
N MET A 106 -8.84 1.90 -12.42
CA MET A 106 -8.07 2.71 -11.48
C MET A 106 -8.93 3.20 -10.30
N ARG A 107 -8.39 3.09 -9.10
CA ARG A 107 -9.08 3.45 -7.86
C ARG A 107 -8.16 4.23 -6.95
N ASP A 108 -8.75 5.08 -6.14
CA ASP A 108 -8.06 5.81 -5.10
C ASP A 108 -8.17 5.06 -3.78
N LEU A 109 -7.05 4.92 -3.07
CA LEU A 109 -6.98 4.28 -1.77
C LEU A 109 -6.55 5.29 -0.72
N GLU A 110 -6.95 5.06 0.51
CA GLU A 110 -6.56 5.89 1.66
C GLU A 110 -5.90 5.02 2.73
N LEU A 111 -4.71 5.43 3.16
CA LEU A 111 -4.00 4.80 4.27
C LEU A 111 -3.96 5.79 5.42
N GLU A 112 -4.61 5.44 6.52
CA GLU A 112 -4.70 6.26 7.72
C GLU A 112 -3.91 5.62 8.85
N MET A 113 -3.17 6.43 9.59
CA MET A 113 -2.51 6.01 10.81
C MET A 113 -3.19 6.67 12.01
N LEU A 114 -3.38 5.88 13.06
CA LEU A 114 -4.18 6.25 14.22
C LEU A 114 -3.31 6.49 15.45
N ASP A 115 -3.78 7.37 16.32
CA ASP A 115 -3.26 7.55 17.66
C ASP A 115 -3.81 6.47 18.64
N PRO A 116 -3.38 6.45 19.92
CA PRO A 116 -3.93 5.53 20.90
C PRO A 116 -5.43 5.65 21.15
N THR A 117 -6.01 6.81 20.84
CA THR A 117 -7.45 7.07 21.03
C THR A 117 -8.29 6.75 19.80
N GLY A 118 -7.65 6.36 18.68
CA GLY A 118 -8.33 6.05 17.42
C GLY A 118 -8.54 7.24 16.50
N THR A 119 -7.95 8.39 16.81
CA THR A 119 -8.00 9.57 15.94
C THR A 119 -6.97 9.46 14.83
N VAL A 120 -7.33 9.84 13.61
CA VAL A 120 -6.42 9.84 12.46
C VAL A 120 -5.40 10.96 12.64
N VAL A 121 -4.12 10.60 12.69
CA VAL A 121 -3.01 11.54 12.88
C VAL A 121 -2.12 11.67 11.64
N SER A 122 -2.21 10.73 10.73
CA SER A 122 -1.51 10.78 9.44
C SER A 122 -2.35 10.11 8.37
N LYS A 123 -2.47 10.73 7.23
CA LYS A 123 -3.28 10.23 6.12
C LYS A 123 -2.53 10.33 4.80
N TRP A 124 -2.43 9.21 4.13
CA TRP A 124 -1.94 9.10 2.76
C TRP A 124 -3.10 8.85 1.81
N ILE A 125 -3.15 9.57 0.72
CA ILE A 125 -4.05 9.30 -0.40
C ILE A 125 -3.22 8.75 -1.56
N LEU A 126 -3.57 7.55 -1.99
CA LEU A 126 -2.95 6.85 -3.11
C LEU A 126 -3.84 7.06 -4.33
N LYS A 127 -3.35 7.80 -5.30
CA LYS A 127 -4.15 8.18 -6.47
C LYS A 127 -3.93 7.23 -7.65
N ASN A 128 -5.02 6.93 -8.34
CA ASN A 128 -5.03 6.13 -9.56
C ASN A 128 -4.27 4.80 -9.39
N CYS A 129 -4.65 4.05 -8.36
CA CYS A 129 -4.06 2.76 -8.07
C CYS A 129 -4.61 1.68 -9.01
N MET A 130 -3.71 0.85 -9.49
CA MET A 130 -4.04 -0.35 -10.25
C MET A 130 -3.39 -1.57 -9.61
N LEU A 131 -3.90 -2.75 -9.91
CA LEU A 131 -3.23 -3.99 -9.56
C LEU A 131 -1.98 -4.14 -10.44
N GLY A 132 -0.85 -4.30 -9.78
CA GLY A 132 0.45 -4.48 -10.43
C GLY A 132 0.84 -5.95 -10.55
N ASP A 133 2.11 -6.15 -10.80
CA ASP A 133 2.70 -7.47 -10.89
C ASP A 133 2.59 -8.24 -9.57
N ASN A 134 2.52 -9.57 -9.65
CA ASN A 134 2.54 -10.46 -8.49
C ASN A 134 1.34 -10.34 -7.54
N THR A 135 0.15 -10.11 -8.06
CA THR A 135 -1.07 -10.38 -7.31
C THR A 135 -1.19 -11.89 -7.13
N ASP A 136 -1.11 -12.35 -5.87
CA ASP A 136 -1.03 -13.76 -5.52
C ASP A 136 -2.16 -14.13 -4.57
N PHE A 137 -2.89 -15.21 -4.89
CA PHE A 137 -3.95 -15.75 -4.06
C PHE A 137 -3.45 -16.70 -2.97
N GLY A 138 -2.13 -16.81 -2.81
CA GLY A 138 -1.49 -17.61 -1.78
C GLY A 138 -1.33 -19.07 -2.14
N SER A 139 -0.69 -19.79 -1.25
CA SER A 139 -0.46 -21.24 -1.36
C SER A 139 -1.30 -22.00 -0.33
N LEU A 140 -1.62 -23.25 -0.63
CA LEU A 140 -2.37 -24.12 0.23
C LEU A 140 -1.53 -25.37 0.58
N ALA A 141 -1.59 -25.80 1.84
CA ALA A 141 -0.86 -26.97 2.30
C ALA A 141 -1.68 -27.68 3.40
N TYR A 142 -1.71 -29.02 3.35
CA TYR A 142 -2.42 -29.83 4.33
C TYR A 142 -1.72 -29.93 5.70
N ASN A 143 -0.42 -29.63 5.74
CA ASN A 143 0.39 -29.76 6.95
C ASN A 143 0.38 -28.51 7.84
N THR A 144 -0.42 -27.52 7.53
CA THR A 144 -0.55 -26.29 8.30
C THR A 144 -2.00 -25.85 8.43
N SER A 145 -2.34 -25.23 9.55
CA SER A 145 -3.63 -24.59 9.79
C SER A 145 -3.54 -23.06 9.75
N ALA A 146 -2.51 -22.51 9.12
CA ALA A 146 -2.36 -21.08 8.93
C ALA A 146 -3.52 -20.50 8.12
N LEU A 147 -3.81 -19.22 8.36
CA LEU A 147 -4.87 -18.52 7.63
C LEU A 147 -4.51 -18.37 6.15
N ALA A 148 -5.49 -18.54 5.28
CA ALA A 148 -5.33 -18.23 3.87
C ALA A 148 -5.20 -16.71 3.69
N GLU A 149 -4.19 -16.29 2.92
CA GLU A 149 -3.89 -14.89 2.68
C GLU A 149 -3.75 -14.61 1.19
N ILE A 150 -4.11 -13.39 0.79
CA ILE A 150 -3.97 -12.90 -0.57
C ILE A 150 -3.01 -11.73 -0.54
N THR A 151 -2.00 -11.75 -1.38
CA THR A 151 -1.05 -10.65 -1.53
C THR A 151 -1.42 -9.82 -2.76
N LEU A 152 -1.68 -8.53 -2.54
CA LEU A 152 -1.91 -7.57 -3.61
C LEU A 152 -0.66 -6.73 -3.81
N SER A 153 -0.27 -6.56 -5.07
CA SER A 153 0.70 -5.55 -5.47
C SER A 153 -0.07 -4.39 -6.09
N ILE A 154 -0.05 -3.23 -5.44
CA ILE A 154 -0.80 -2.06 -5.86
C ILE A 154 0.18 -1.01 -6.34
N GLN A 155 0.01 -0.59 -7.60
CA GLN A 155 0.82 0.45 -8.22
C GLN A 155 0.04 1.76 -8.24
N PRO A 156 0.40 2.74 -7.39
CA PRO A 156 -0.18 4.08 -7.47
C PRO A 156 0.48 4.88 -8.58
N GLN A 157 -0.24 5.82 -9.14
CA GLN A 157 0.32 6.82 -10.04
C GLN A 157 1.13 7.85 -9.24
N TYR A 158 0.55 8.35 -8.15
CA TYR A 158 1.21 9.22 -7.18
C TYR A 158 0.53 9.13 -5.81
N CYS A 159 1.23 9.56 -4.79
CA CYS A 159 0.74 9.55 -3.41
C CYS A 159 0.82 10.94 -2.80
N ILE A 160 -0.15 11.27 -1.97
CA ILE A 160 -0.23 12.55 -1.28
C ILE A 160 -0.26 12.27 0.23
N LEU A 161 0.64 12.90 0.97
CA LEU A 161 0.56 12.94 2.42
C LEU A 161 -0.27 14.17 2.81
N CYS A 162 -1.44 13.96 3.38
CA CYS A 162 -2.34 15.04 3.74
C CYS A 162 -1.98 15.70 5.07
N TYR A 163 -1.57 14.90 6.06
CA TYR A 163 -1.13 15.36 7.39
C TYR A 163 -0.51 14.19 8.18
#